data_6b8f9bf9db32ce8628479de6bcc3fbf7
#
_entry.id   6b8f9bf9db32ce8628479de6bcc3fbf7
#
_cell.length_a   1.000
_cell.length_b   1.000
_cell.length_c   1.000
_cell.angle_alpha   90.00
_cell.angle_beta   90.00
_cell.angle_gamma   90.00
#
_symmetry.space_group_name_H-M   'P 1'
#
loop_
_entity.id
_entity.type
_entity.pdbx_description
1 polymer ?
#
loop_
_entity_poly.entity_id
_entity_poly.type
_entity_poly.pdbx_seq_one_letter_code
_entity_poly.pdbx_strand_id
1 'polypeptide(L)'
;HLKNTYASSTPVTDGNRVYVYFGNVGVYALDFHGGIVWEQRFESSSTRLGWGPAASPVLHDNKLFIVNDNDEQSFVVALDSATGQELWRVNRDEGTNWSTPFVWENENRTELVTAGSDQVRAYDLEGNLLWNFSGLNTISIPQPFSAHGLLYVTSGYVGDNIRPVYAIRPGADGDITLLDGEMSNDFVVWYDDSAGPYHPTPLVYGDYYFTLLDQGFFTVHDAKTGEELYFTETQLLNKEVRRRISRGAGGFTASPWAYNGKIFMLSEEGDTYVIDTADDFRIIATNSLDEVAMSSPAIVRGSLFIRTRSHLWRLSTND
;
A
#
# COMPACT_ATOMS: atom_id res chain seq x y z
N HIS A 1 5.51 -14.41 -11.88
CA HIS A 1 6.50 -13.70 -11.06
C HIS A 1 6.64 -14.32 -9.68
N LEU A 2 7.85 -14.28 -9.07
CA LEU A 2 8.11 -14.97 -7.79
C LEU A 2 7.37 -14.35 -6.59
N LYS A 3 7.01 -13.08 -6.64
CA LYS A 3 6.34 -12.33 -5.57
C LYS A 3 4.91 -11.90 -5.91
N ASN A 4 4.40 -12.27 -7.09
CA ASN A 4 3.04 -11.92 -7.51
C ASN A 4 2.27 -13.16 -7.95
N THR A 5 0.97 -13.19 -7.68
CA THR A 5 0.05 -14.28 -8.02
C THR A 5 -1.20 -13.72 -8.69
N TYR A 6 -2.04 -14.60 -9.24
CA TYR A 6 -3.34 -14.18 -9.79
C TYR A 6 -4.33 -13.65 -8.73
N ALA A 7 -4.01 -13.81 -7.43
CA ALA A 7 -4.84 -13.40 -6.29
C ALA A 7 -4.05 -12.49 -5.34
N SER A 8 -3.24 -11.57 -5.86
CA SER A 8 -2.48 -10.61 -5.04
C SER A 8 -3.34 -9.45 -4.54
N SER A 9 -4.37 -9.06 -5.31
CA SER A 9 -5.30 -8.00 -4.89
C SER A 9 -6.13 -8.44 -3.69
N THR A 10 -6.28 -7.57 -2.70
CA THR A 10 -7.10 -7.80 -1.50
C THR A 10 -8.58 -7.57 -1.83
N PRO A 11 -9.49 -8.52 -1.59
CA PRO A 11 -10.90 -8.31 -1.75
C PRO A 11 -11.47 -7.28 -0.77
N VAL A 12 -12.55 -6.60 -1.16
CA VAL A 12 -13.30 -5.69 -0.29
C VAL A 12 -14.77 -6.15 -0.16
N THR A 13 -15.46 -5.68 0.88
CA THR A 13 -16.86 -6.06 1.15
C THR A 13 -17.68 -4.88 1.63
N ASP A 14 -18.97 -4.86 1.24
CA ASP A 14 -19.98 -3.94 1.76
C ASP A 14 -20.83 -4.58 2.89
N GLY A 15 -20.46 -5.79 3.33
CA GLY A 15 -21.24 -6.56 4.30
C GLY A 15 -22.34 -7.45 3.70
N ASN A 16 -22.63 -7.32 2.39
CA ASN A 16 -23.59 -8.15 1.65
C ASN A 16 -22.91 -8.93 0.53
N ARG A 17 -21.83 -8.41 -0.02
CA ARG A 17 -21.07 -8.98 -1.15
C ARG A 17 -19.58 -8.89 -0.88
N VAL A 18 -18.82 -9.70 -1.60
CA VAL A 18 -17.35 -9.62 -1.68
C VAL A 18 -16.97 -9.25 -3.11
N TYR A 19 -16.18 -8.19 -3.26
CA TYR A 19 -15.67 -7.72 -4.55
C TYR A 19 -14.24 -8.16 -4.71
N VAL A 20 -13.96 -8.88 -5.80
CA VAL A 20 -12.63 -9.45 -6.08
C VAL A 20 -12.16 -8.93 -7.43
N TYR A 21 -10.93 -8.41 -7.46
CA TYR A 21 -10.30 -7.94 -8.69
C TYR A 21 -9.15 -8.87 -9.07
N PHE A 22 -9.22 -9.42 -10.27
CA PHE A 22 -8.22 -10.33 -10.85
C PHE A 22 -7.47 -9.67 -12.01
N GLY A 23 -7.10 -8.41 -11.90
CA GLY A 23 -6.29 -7.69 -12.89
C GLY A 23 -6.82 -7.84 -14.32
N ASN A 24 -6.07 -8.53 -15.18
CA ASN A 24 -6.41 -8.72 -16.58
C ASN A 24 -7.67 -9.57 -16.86
N VAL A 25 -8.30 -10.15 -15.85
CA VAL A 25 -9.55 -10.91 -16.01
C VAL A 25 -10.76 -10.01 -15.77
N GLY A 26 -10.70 -9.18 -14.73
CA GLY A 26 -11.79 -8.28 -14.38
C GLY A 26 -12.17 -8.30 -12.89
N VAL A 27 -13.33 -7.78 -12.60
CA VAL A 27 -13.92 -7.65 -11.27
C VAL A 27 -15.14 -8.54 -11.14
N TYR A 28 -15.28 -9.19 -10.00
CA TYR A 28 -16.41 -10.04 -9.67
C TYR A 28 -17.03 -9.61 -8.34
N ALA A 29 -18.33 -9.48 -8.30
CA ALA A 29 -19.08 -9.41 -7.05
C ALA A 29 -19.67 -10.77 -6.73
N LEU A 30 -19.34 -11.27 -5.55
CA LEU A 30 -19.78 -12.57 -5.06
C LEU A 30 -20.72 -12.38 -3.86
N ASP A 31 -21.74 -13.23 -3.74
CA ASP A 31 -22.46 -13.38 -2.49
C ASP A 31 -21.61 -14.20 -1.48
N PHE A 32 -22.06 -14.26 -0.22
CA PHE A 32 -21.35 -15.04 0.82
C PHE A 32 -21.46 -16.57 0.65
N HIS A 33 -22.19 -17.06 -0.34
CA HIS A 33 -22.24 -18.48 -0.73
C HIS A 33 -21.30 -18.78 -1.90
N GLY A 34 -20.62 -17.74 -2.46
CA GLY A 34 -19.70 -17.84 -3.58
C GLY A 34 -20.39 -17.74 -4.95
N GLY A 35 -21.69 -17.41 -4.99
CA GLY A 35 -22.43 -17.14 -6.22
C GLY A 35 -22.01 -15.82 -6.84
N ILE A 36 -21.76 -15.80 -8.16
CA ILE A 36 -21.45 -14.56 -8.89
C ILE A 36 -22.73 -13.74 -9.02
N VAL A 37 -22.75 -12.53 -8.45
CA VAL A 37 -23.86 -11.57 -8.57
C VAL A 37 -23.74 -10.79 -9.87
N TRP A 38 -22.54 -10.30 -10.17
CA TRP A 38 -22.18 -9.66 -11.42
C TRP A 38 -20.69 -9.81 -11.69
N GLU A 39 -20.28 -9.66 -12.96
CA GLU A 39 -18.91 -9.58 -13.39
C GLU A 39 -18.70 -8.41 -14.37
N GLN A 40 -17.56 -7.76 -14.29
CA GLN A 40 -17.10 -6.75 -15.24
C GLN A 40 -15.72 -7.17 -15.75
N ARG A 41 -15.61 -7.46 -17.03
CA ARG A 41 -14.35 -7.86 -17.65
C ARG A 41 -13.61 -6.65 -18.20
N PHE A 42 -12.29 -6.67 -18.07
CA PHE A 42 -11.38 -5.73 -18.72
C PHE A 42 -10.61 -6.43 -19.82
N GLU A 43 -10.14 -5.64 -20.79
CA GLU A 43 -9.21 -6.17 -21.78
C GLU A 43 -7.89 -6.55 -21.09
N SER A 44 -7.28 -7.61 -21.59
CA SER A 44 -5.98 -8.05 -21.10
C SER A 44 -4.91 -7.06 -21.56
N SER A 45 -4.08 -6.62 -20.65
CA SER A 45 -2.97 -5.71 -20.90
C SER A 45 -1.65 -6.31 -20.43
N SER A 46 -0.55 -5.92 -21.07
CA SER A 46 0.79 -6.25 -20.63
C SER A 46 1.20 -5.39 -19.44
N THR A 47 2.05 -5.95 -18.58
CA THR A 47 2.64 -5.27 -17.45
C THR A 47 4.15 -5.34 -17.53
N ARG A 48 4.83 -4.37 -16.90
CA ARG A 48 6.29 -4.29 -16.86
C ARG A 48 6.91 -5.67 -16.58
N LEU A 49 7.74 -6.14 -17.50
CA LEU A 49 8.42 -7.43 -17.44
C LEU A 49 7.49 -8.64 -17.19
N GLY A 50 6.19 -8.53 -17.48
CA GLY A 50 5.22 -9.58 -17.22
C GLY A 50 4.98 -9.87 -15.73
N TRP A 51 5.18 -8.89 -14.84
CA TRP A 51 5.05 -9.11 -13.40
C TRP A 51 3.60 -9.25 -12.93
N GLY A 52 2.65 -8.88 -13.76
CA GLY A 52 1.22 -8.96 -13.47
C GLY A 52 0.70 -7.82 -12.59
N PRO A 53 -0.60 -7.53 -12.62
CA PRO A 53 -1.24 -6.51 -11.78
C PRO A 53 -1.36 -6.97 -10.33
N ALA A 54 -1.47 -6.01 -9.38
CA ALA A 54 -1.69 -6.31 -7.96
C ALA A 54 -2.42 -5.21 -7.17
N ALA A 55 -2.74 -4.07 -7.78
CA ALA A 55 -3.57 -3.06 -7.13
C ALA A 55 -4.90 -3.66 -6.66
N SER A 56 -5.34 -3.29 -5.45
CA SER A 56 -6.59 -3.78 -4.88
C SER A 56 -7.76 -2.84 -5.22
N PRO A 57 -8.99 -3.35 -5.30
CA PRO A 57 -10.17 -2.51 -5.41
C PRO A 57 -10.40 -1.74 -4.10
N VAL A 58 -11.02 -0.57 -4.19
CA VAL A 58 -11.46 0.22 -3.04
C VAL A 58 -12.94 0.51 -3.16
N LEU A 59 -13.66 0.29 -2.07
CA LEU A 59 -15.09 0.54 -1.97
C LEU A 59 -15.35 1.76 -1.09
N HIS A 60 -16.11 2.70 -1.61
CA HIS A 60 -16.62 3.83 -0.84
C HIS A 60 -18.07 4.10 -1.25
N ASP A 61 -18.96 4.17 -0.28
CA ASP A 61 -20.39 4.22 -0.49
C ASP A 61 -20.86 3.08 -1.42
N ASN A 62 -21.44 3.42 -2.56
CA ASN A 62 -21.88 2.48 -3.59
C ASN A 62 -20.95 2.43 -4.81
N LYS A 63 -19.74 2.98 -4.73
CA LYS A 63 -18.76 3.02 -5.81
C LYS A 63 -17.58 2.10 -5.52
N LEU A 64 -17.23 1.28 -6.49
CA LEU A 64 -16.04 0.44 -6.47
C LEU A 64 -15.00 1.03 -7.40
N PHE A 65 -13.87 1.48 -6.86
CA PHE A 65 -12.78 2.09 -7.61
C PHE A 65 -11.71 1.07 -7.93
N ILE A 66 -11.26 1.05 -9.18
CA ILE A 66 -10.19 0.19 -9.69
C ILE A 66 -9.16 1.06 -10.40
N VAL A 67 -7.90 0.90 -10.05
CA VAL A 67 -6.77 1.39 -10.84
C VAL A 67 -6.19 0.20 -11.61
N ASN A 68 -6.04 0.35 -12.91
CA ASN A 68 -5.40 -0.62 -13.78
C ASN A 68 -4.31 0.11 -14.57
N ASP A 69 -3.14 0.25 -13.93
CA ASP A 69 -1.97 0.84 -14.56
C ASP A 69 -1.14 -0.27 -15.21
N ASN A 70 -0.86 -0.12 -16.50
CA ASN A 70 -0.27 -1.13 -17.37
C ASN A 70 0.59 -0.49 -18.46
N ASP A 71 1.25 -1.29 -19.30
CA ASP A 71 2.16 -0.79 -20.34
C ASP A 71 1.45 -0.45 -21.68
N GLU A 72 0.12 -0.54 -21.73
CA GLU A 72 -0.65 -0.27 -22.94
C GLU A 72 -1.56 0.95 -22.77
N GLN A 73 -2.64 0.81 -21.98
CA GLN A 73 -3.56 1.90 -21.68
C GLN A 73 -4.00 1.85 -20.23
N SER A 74 -3.35 2.62 -19.40
CA SER A 74 -3.69 2.78 -17.99
C SER A 74 -4.99 3.54 -17.79
N PHE A 75 -5.76 3.15 -16.75
CA PHE A 75 -7.01 3.83 -16.40
C PHE A 75 -7.35 3.71 -14.91
N VAL A 76 -8.17 4.62 -14.47
CA VAL A 76 -8.96 4.49 -13.23
C VAL A 76 -10.43 4.44 -13.59
N VAL A 77 -11.20 3.59 -12.93
CA VAL A 77 -12.63 3.41 -13.20
C VAL A 77 -13.42 3.31 -11.90
N ALA A 78 -14.61 3.89 -11.87
CA ALA A 78 -15.60 3.66 -10.84
C ALA A 78 -16.73 2.79 -11.40
N LEU A 79 -17.07 1.74 -10.66
CA LEU A 79 -18.19 0.87 -10.95
C LEU A 79 -19.27 1.05 -9.86
N ASP A 80 -20.53 0.99 -10.25
CA ASP A 80 -21.63 0.83 -9.30
C ASP A 80 -21.52 -0.52 -8.60
N SER A 81 -21.37 -0.53 -7.28
CA SER A 81 -21.13 -1.75 -6.51
C SER A 81 -22.30 -2.74 -6.56
N ALA A 82 -23.52 -2.26 -6.78
CA ALA A 82 -24.71 -3.13 -6.82
C ALA A 82 -24.82 -3.88 -8.15
N THR A 83 -24.40 -3.26 -9.26
CA THR A 83 -24.67 -3.75 -10.63
C THR A 83 -23.42 -4.07 -11.43
N GLY A 84 -22.25 -3.54 -11.04
CA GLY A 84 -21.01 -3.60 -11.82
C GLY A 84 -20.98 -2.67 -13.03
N GLN A 85 -22.00 -1.82 -13.21
CA GLN A 85 -22.04 -0.85 -14.30
C GLN A 85 -20.94 0.18 -14.13
N GLU A 86 -20.21 0.49 -15.20
CA GLU A 86 -19.25 1.57 -15.23
C GLU A 86 -19.95 2.92 -15.10
N LEU A 87 -19.59 3.67 -14.05
CA LEU A 87 -20.11 5.01 -13.79
C LEU A 87 -19.28 6.05 -14.54
N TRP A 88 -17.97 5.92 -14.49
CA TRP A 88 -17.00 6.73 -15.22
C TRP A 88 -15.67 6.02 -15.37
N ARG A 89 -14.88 6.44 -16.34
CA ARG A 89 -13.51 6.00 -16.59
C ARG A 89 -12.64 7.18 -16.97
N VAL A 90 -11.44 7.25 -16.41
CA VAL A 90 -10.40 8.21 -16.79
C VAL A 90 -9.18 7.45 -17.27
N ASN A 91 -8.77 7.69 -18.51
CA ASN A 91 -7.51 7.19 -19.04
C ASN A 91 -6.35 7.94 -18.37
N ARG A 92 -5.29 7.21 -18.08
CA ARG A 92 -4.11 7.74 -17.38
C ARG A 92 -2.89 7.57 -18.28
N ASP A 93 -2.01 8.56 -18.26
CA ASP A 93 -0.68 8.47 -18.83
C ASP A 93 0.27 7.97 -17.74
N GLU A 94 0.23 6.66 -17.51
CA GLU A 94 1.03 5.95 -16.49
C GLU A 94 1.58 4.67 -17.07
N GLY A 95 2.78 4.29 -16.63
CA GLY A 95 3.29 2.93 -16.80
C GLY A 95 2.72 1.98 -15.75
N THR A 96 3.10 0.71 -15.86
CA THR A 96 2.71 -0.30 -14.87
C THR A 96 3.12 0.11 -13.46
N ASN A 97 2.16 0.14 -12.54
CA ASN A 97 2.41 0.23 -11.12
C ASN A 97 1.39 -0.62 -10.33
N TRP A 98 1.56 -0.71 -9.01
CA TRP A 98 0.86 -1.66 -8.17
C TRP A 98 0.18 -1.02 -6.97
N SER A 99 0.24 0.30 -6.84
CA SER A 99 -0.37 1.03 -5.72
C SER A 99 -1.89 0.91 -5.75
N THR A 100 -2.45 0.55 -4.60
CA THR A 100 -3.90 0.57 -4.39
C THR A 100 -4.36 2.01 -4.20
N PRO A 101 -5.44 2.47 -4.83
CA PRO A 101 -5.96 3.82 -4.61
C PRO A 101 -6.45 4.00 -3.16
N PHE A 102 -6.58 5.24 -2.73
CA PHE A 102 -7.04 5.60 -1.40
C PHE A 102 -8.16 6.64 -1.47
N VAL A 103 -9.26 6.41 -0.79
CA VAL A 103 -10.30 7.42 -0.61
C VAL A 103 -9.97 8.24 0.61
N TRP A 104 -9.62 9.50 0.40
CA TRP A 104 -9.27 10.45 1.44
C TRP A 104 -10.45 11.34 1.79
N GLU A 105 -11.11 11.01 2.89
CA GLU A 105 -12.09 11.89 3.51
C GLU A 105 -11.34 12.92 4.37
N ASN A 106 -11.40 14.17 4.01
CA ASN A 106 -10.73 15.26 4.70
C ASN A 106 -11.72 16.41 5.00
N GLU A 107 -11.24 17.43 5.72
CA GLU A 107 -12.08 18.54 6.16
C GLU A 107 -12.68 19.37 4.99
N ASN A 108 -12.11 19.30 3.81
CA ASN A 108 -12.57 20.08 2.65
C ASN A 108 -13.48 19.26 1.72
N ARG A 109 -13.16 17.98 1.49
CA ARG A 109 -13.87 17.13 0.53
C ARG A 109 -13.41 15.67 0.62
N THR A 110 -14.10 14.78 -0.08
CA THR A 110 -13.67 13.39 -0.30
C THR A 110 -12.99 13.28 -1.66
N GLU A 111 -11.80 12.66 -1.69
CA GLU A 111 -10.94 12.56 -2.86
C GLU A 111 -10.50 11.10 -3.09
N LEU A 112 -10.45 10.69 -4.35
CA LEU A 112 -9.81 9.44 -4.75
C LEU A 112 -8.35 9.71 -5.13
N VAL A 113 -7.41 9.29 -4.31
CA VAL A 113 -5.98 9.48 -4.52
C VAL A 113 -5.37 8.23 -5.15
N THR A 114 -4.60 8.43 -6.21
CA THR A 114 -3.88 7.37 -6.94
C THR A 114 -2.41 7.70 -7.04
N ALA A 115 -1.53 6.77 -6.68
CA ALA A 115 -0.10 6.89 -6.92
C ALA A 115 0.26 6.12 -8.19
N GLY A 116 0.93 6.80 -9.11
CA GLY A 116 1.34 6.26 -10.41
C GLY A 116 2.84 5.96 -10.49
N SER A 117 3.36 5.76 -11.69
CA SER A 117 4.77 5.48 -11.97
C SER A 117 5.66 6.74 -11.89
N ASP A 118 5.06 7.89 -11.84
CA ASP A 118 5.74 9.19 -11.67
C ASP A 118 4.85 10.17 -10.91
N GLN A 119 3.56 10.16 -11.21
CA GLN A 119 2.62 11.14 -10.71
C GLN A 119 1.65 10.57 -9.68
N VAL A 120 1.35 11.39 -8.69
CA VAL A 120 0.17 11.26 -7.84
C VAL A 120 -0.95 12.12 -8.43
N ARG A 121 -2.15 11.57 -8.47
CA ARG A 121 -3.36 12.30 -8.89
C ARG A 121 -4.48 12.10 -7.90
N ALA A 122 -5.18 13.17 -7.59
CA ALA A 122 -6.43 13.11 -6.84
C ALA A 122 -7.60 13.51 -7.74
N TYR A 123 -8.66 12.76 -7.63
CA TYR A 123 -9.91 12.97 -8.35
C TYR A 123 -11.05 13.20 -7.36
N ASP A 124 -12.09 13.91 -7.77
CA ASP A 124 -13.36 13.81 -7.06
C ASP A 124 -14.00 12.43 -7.31
N LEU A 125 -15.10 12.13 -6.62
CA LEU A 125 -15.76 10.83 -6.76
C LEU A 125 -16.54 10.68 -8.09
N GLU A 126 -16.56 11.70 -8.93
CA GLU A 126 -17.11 11.75 -10.27
C GLU A 126 -16.02 11.63 -11.35
N GLY A 127 -14.74 11.55 -10.98
CA GLY A 127 -13.60 11.31 -11.87
C GLY A 127 -12.95 12.59 -12.42
N ASN A 128 -13.31 13.78 -11.93
CA ASN A 128 -12.64 15.02 -12.31
C ASN A 128 -11.31 15.15 -11.56
N LEU A 129 -10.24 15.48 -12.27
CA LEU A 129 -8.93 15.75 -11.68
C LEU A 129 -8.99 17.01 -10.82
N LEU A 130 -8.56 16.89 -9.56
CA LEU A 130 -8.51 17.98 -8.60
C LEU A 130 -7.09 18.56 -8.50
N TRP A 131 -6.12 17.70 -8.25
CA TRP A 131 -4.71 18.08 -8.15
C TRP A 131 -3.80 16.90 -8.54
N ASN A 132 -2.57 17.23 -8.82
CA ASN A 132 -1.51 16.25 -9.08
C ASN A 132 -0.14 16.78 -8.65
N PHE A 133 0.83 15.88 -8.54
CA PHE A 133 2.25 16.22 -8.47
C PHE A 133 3.11 15.11 -9.05
N SER A 134 4.31 15.46 -9.50
CA SER A 134 5.36 14.54 -9.95
C SER A 134 6.45 14.39 -8.87
N GLY A 135 7.22 13.29 -8.95
CA GLY A 135 8.36 13.04 -8.09
C GLY A 135 8.30 11.72 -7.32
N LEU A 136 7.41 10.80 -7.72
CA LEU A 136 7.50 9.41 -7.28
C LEU A 136 8.54 8.63 -8.08
N ASN A 137 8.85 7.42 -7.62
CA ASN A 137 9.67 6.47 -8.37
C ASN A 137 8.93 5.89 -9.58
N THR A 138 9.70 5.30 -10.50
CA THR A 138 9.18 4.60 -11.68
C THR A 138 8.33 3.38 -11.35
N ILE A 139 8.30 2.94 -10.09
CA ILE A 139 7.44 1.87 -9.56
C ILE A 139 6.89 2.31 -8.20
N SER A 140 5.56 2.42 -8.09
CA SER A 140 4.84 2.67 -6.86
C SER A 140 4.05 1.44 -6.43
N ILE A 141 4.25 1.01 -5.19
CA ILE A 141 3.54 -0.14 -4.59
C ILE A 141 2.81 0.28 -3.30
N PRO A 142 3.45 1.05 -2.38
CA PRO A 142 2.79 1.48 -1.15
C PRO A 142 1.48 2.22 -1.44
N GLN A 143 0.46 1.93 -0.65
CA GLN A 143 -0.82 2.61 -0.73
C GLN A 143 -0.73 3.98 -0.05
N PRO A 144 -1.27 5.07 -0.62
CA PRO A 144 -1.51 6.30 0.11
C PRO A 144 -2.42 6.06 1.33
N PHE A 145 -2.21 6.82 2.39
CA PHE A 145 -3.06 6.74 3.59
C PHE A 145 -3.07 8.08 4.33
N SER A 146 -3.97 8.26 5.28
CA SER A 146 -4.07 9.52 6.02
C SER A 146 -4.00 9.31 7.54
N ALA A 147 -3.38 10.27 8.22
CA ALA A 147 -3.37 10.42 9.66
C ALA A 147 -3.12 11.89 10.03
N HIS A 148 -3.56 12.33 11.21
CA HIS A 148 -3.37 13.71 11.70
C HIS A 148 -3.85 14.81 10.76
N GLY A 149 -4.84 14.51 9.89
CA GLY A 149 -5.31 15.45 8.87
C GLY A 149 -4.40 15.58 7.65
N LEU A 150 -3.30 14.82 7.58
CA LEU A 150 -2.38 14.77 6.44
C LEU A 150 -2.58 13.49 5.63
N LEU A 151 -2.34 13.58 4.33
CA LEU A 151 -2.20 12.46 3.42
C LEU A 151 -0.72 12.13 3.25
N TYR A 152 -0.36 10.86 3.39
CA TYR A 152 1.00 10.37 3.15
C TYR A 152 1.03 9.57 1.85
N VAL A 153 1.99 9.92 1.00
CA VAL A 153 2.24 9.22 -0.27
C VAL A 153 3.72 8.93 -0.38
N THR A 154 4.08 7.73 -0.79
CA THR A 154 5.48 7.30 -0.85
C THR A 154 5.72 6.27 -1.94
N SER A 155 6.96 6.16 -2.35
CA SER A 155 7.50 5.08 -3.18
C SER A 155 8.98 4.88 -2.87
N GLY A 156 9.55 3.73 -3.24
CA GLY A 156 10.94 3.44 -2.86
C GLY A 156 11.59 2.35 -3.72
N TYR A 157 11.36 2.37 -5.04
CA TYR A 157 11.93 1.38 -5.93
C TYR A 157 13.47 1.42 -5.90
N VAL A 158 14.08 0.27 -5.69
CA VAL A 158 15.53 0.11 -5.54
C VAL A 158 16.35 0.45 -6.81
N GLY A 159 15.69 0.57 -7.96
CA GLY A 159 16.32 0.98 -9.22
C GLY A 159 16.42 2.49 -9.42
N ASP A 160 15.78 3.28 -8.56
CA ASP A 160 15.78 4.74 -8.62
C ASP A 160 16.71 5.34 -7.54
N ASN A 161 17.08 6.60 -7.71
CA ASN A 161 18.08 7.26 -6.84
C ASN A 161 17.49 7.81 -5.54
N ILE A 162 16.17 8.03 -5.51
CA ILE A 162 15.46 8.59 -4.35
C ILE A 162 14.42 7.61 -3.83
N ARG A 163 13.98 7.84 -2.59
CA ARG A 163 12.91 7.07 -1.91
C ARG A 163 11.95 8.06 -1.26
N PRO A 164 11.10 8.73 -2.06
CA PRO A 164 10.33 9.87 -1.61
C PRO A 164 9.21 9.50 -0.65
N VAL A 165 9.00 10.36 0.33
CA VAL A 165 7.82 10.43 1.19
C VAL A 165 7.30 11.86 1.15
N TYR A 166 6.00 12.01 0.94
CA TYR A 166 5.30 13.29 0.95
C TYR A 166 4.20 13.26 2.02
N ALA A 167 4.09 14.33 2.79
CA ALA A 167 2.94 14.60 3.64
C ALA A 167 2.20 15.83 3.12
N ILE A 168 0.93 15.68 2.78
CA ILE A 168 0.13 16.66 2.05
C ILE A 168 -1.05 17.07 2.91
N ARG A 169 -1.31 18.39 3.00
CA ARG A 169 -2.50 18.92 3.70
C ARG A 169 -3.71 18.98 2.78
N PRO A 170 -4.93 18.98 3.36
CA PRO A 170 -6.18 19.15 2.60
C PRO A 170 -6.25 20.47 1.85
N GLY A 171 -7.04 20.49 0.77
CA GLY A 171 -7.33 21.70 -0.01
C GLY A 171 -6.41 21.93 -1.20
N ALA A 172 -5.55 20.97 -1.52
CA ALA A 172 -4.71 21.05 -2.72
C ALA A 172 -5.53 21.21 -4.01
N ASP A 173 -5.03 22.02 -4.96
CA ASP A 173 -5.66 22.28 -6.25
C ASP A 173 -4.59 22.46 -7.33
N GLY A 174 -4.82 21.94 -8.52
CA GLY A 174 -3.88 22.01 -9.64
C GLY A 174 -2.60 21.23 -9.43
N ASP A 175 -1.48 21.72 -9.96
CA ASP A 175 -0.17 21.07 -9.83
C ASP A 175 0.55 21.58 -8.57
N ILE A 176 0.82 20.64 -7.63
CA ILE A 176 1.48 20.94 -6.36
C ILE A 176 2.92 20.37 -6.31
N THR A 177 3.51 20.09 -7.46
CA THR A 177 4.89 19.56 -7.55
C THR A 177 5.87 20.49 -6.83
N LEU A 178 6.75 19.91 -6.01
CA LEU A 178 7.87 20.65 -5.41
C LEU A 178 8.85 21.07 -6.50
N LEU A 179 9.32 22.29 -6.44
CA LEU A 179 10.42 22.76 -7.29
C LEU A 179 11.74 22.19 -6.82
N ASP A 180 12.75 22.23 -7.70
CA ASP A 180 14.09 21.68 -7.40
C ASP A 180 14.68 22.33 -6.13
N GLY A 181 15.03 21.48 -5.17
CA GLY A 181 15.55 21.89 -3.87
C GLY A 181 14.52 22.31 -2.82
N GLU A 182 13.23 22.30 -3.13
CA GLU A 182 12.18 22.54 -2.13
C GLU A 182 11.89 21.29 -1.31
N MET A 183 11.66 21.47 -0.02
CA MET A 183 11.26 20.41 0.92
C MET A 183 9.81 20.57 1.38
N SER A 184 9.14 21.66 1.02
CA SER A 184 7.73 21.97 1.32
C SER A 184 7.22 23.08 0.42
N ASN A 185 5.88 23.16 0.30
CA ASN A 185 5.18 24.28 -0.34
C ASN A 185 3.83 24.54 0.37
N ASP A 186 2.91 25.25 -0.24
CA ASP A 186 1.61 25.56 0.37
C ASP A 186 0.81 24.31 0.74
N PHE A 187 1.01 23.18 0.05
CA PHE A 187 0.26 21.94 0.25
C PHE A 187 1.13 20.76 0.72
N VAL A 188 2.36 20.66 0.27
CA VAL A 188 3.33 19.68 0.78
C VAL A 188 3.90 20.22 2.09
N VAL A 189 3.51 19.60 3.22
CA VAL A 189 3.94 20.01 4.57
C VAL A 189 5.39 19.67 4.82
N TRP A 190 5.78 18.45 4.44
CA TRP A 190 7.15 17.97 4.48
C TRP A 190 7.39 16.90 3.39
N TYR A 191 8.64 16.78 3.04
CA TYR A 191 9.17 15.83 2.07
C TYR A 191 10.46 15.23 2.60
N ASP A 192 10.67 13.93 2.35
CA ASP A 192 11.93 13.21 2.58
C ASP A 192 12.25 12.39 1.34
N ASP A 193 13.49 12.40 0.86
CA ASP A 193 13.91 11.73 -0.38
C ASP A 193 14.55 10.36 -0.15
N SER A 194 14.59 9.87 1.10
CA SER A 194 15.37 8.69 1.50
C SER A 194 14.57 7.63 2.26
N ALA A 195 13.40 7.97 2.79
CA ALA A 195 12.64 7.14 3.73
C ALA A 195 11.56 6.26 3.08
N GLY A 196 11.31 6.36 1.77
CA GLY A 196 10.25 5.62 1.09
C GLY A 196 10.55 4.12 0.94
N PRO A 197 9.63 3.23 1.30
CA PRO A 197 9.77 1.78 1.15
C PRO A 197 9.40 1.32 -0.26
N TYR A 198 9.93 0.18 -0.69
CA TYR A 198 9.59 -0.39 -2.00
C TYR A 198 8.24 -1.12 -1.98
N HIS A 199 8.04 -2.10 -1.09
CA HIS A 199 6.81 -2.89 -1.01
C HIS A 199 5.90 -2.51 0.17
N PRO A 200 6.40 -2.42 1.42
CA PRO A 200 5.53 -2.20 2.55
C PRO A 200 4.88 -0.81 2.51
N THR A 201 3.61 -0.72 2.85
CA THR A 201 2.98 0.57 3.15
C THR A 201 3.42 0.99 4.56
N PRO A 202 3.94 2.22 4.76
CA PRO A 202 4.23 2.75 6.09
C PRO A 202 2.97 2.86 6.95
N LEU A 203 3.14 3.16 8.22
CA LEU A 203 2.02 3.43 9.12
C LEU A 203 2.32 4.62 10.04
N VAL A 204 1.27 5.29 10.48
CA VAL A 204 1.33 6.23 11.60
C VAL A 204 0.73 5.57 12.84
N TYR A 205 1.47 5.62 13.94
CA TYR A 205 1.01 5.16 15.24
C TYR A 205 1.42 6.14 16.34
N GLY A 206 0.44 6.71 17.06
CA GLY A 206 0.67 7.89 17.89
C GLY A 206 1.11 9.07 17.01
N ASP A 207 2.14 9.78 17.41
CA ASP A 207 2.71 10.91 16.66
C ASP A 207 3.83 10.49 15.69
N TYR A 208 4.07 9.19 15.52
CA TYR A 208 5.20 8.67 14.76
C TYR A 208 4.77 8.08 13.40
N TYR A 209 5.52 8.42 12.35
CA TYR A 209 5.48 7.81 11.03
C TYR A 209 6.58 6.75 10.93
N PHE A 210 6.17 5.48 10.80
CA PHE A 210 7.06 4.33 10.73
C PHE A 210 7.21 3.83 9.30
N THR A 211 8.45 3.79 8.80
CA THR A 211 8.77 3.16 7.52
C THR A 211 9.60 1.90 7.74
N LEU A 212 9.14 0.81 7.15
CA LEU A 212 9.89 -0.43 7.03
C LEU A 212 10.42 -0.56 5.60
N LEU A 213 11.73 -0.41 5.43
CA LEU A 213 12.37 -0.60 4.14
C LEU A 213 12.41 -2.09 3.79
N ASP A 214 12.20 -2.40 2.52
CA ASP A 214 12.23 -3.78 1.98
C ASP A 214 13.53 -4.55 2.31
N GLN A 215 14.61 -3.85 2.60
CA GLN A 215 15.92 -4.41 2.95
C GLN A 215 16.05 -4.76 4.44
N GLY A 216 15.08 -4.42 5.29
CA GLY A 216 15.10 -4.70 6.71
C GLY A 216 15.70 -3.59 7.58
N PHE A 217 15.76 -2.38 7.09
CA PHE A 217 15.95 -1.19 7.92
C PHE A 217 14.58 -0.57 8.21
N PHE A 218 14.46 0.14 9.31
CA PHE A 218 13.29 0.94 9.56
C PHE A 218 13.66 2.34 10.07
N THR A 219 12.81 3.30 9.78
CA THR A 219 12.95 4.69 10.20
C THR A 219 11.71 5.13 10.95
N VAL A 220 11.88 6.10 11.81
CA VAL A 220 10.78 6.75 12.54
C VAL A 220 10.93 8.25 12.36
N HIS A 221 9.87 8.90 11.91
CA HIS A 221 9.78 10.34 11.79
C HIS A 221 8.64 10.87 12.67
N ASP A 222 8.73 12.11 13.09
CA ASP A 222 7.54 12.81 13.55
C ASP A 222 6.56 12.93 12.38
N ALA A 223 5.34 12.43 12.58
CA ALA A 223 4.37 12.33 11.47
C ALA A 223 3.93 13.69 10.93
N LYS A 224 3.94 14.75 11.76
CA LYS A 224 3.47 16.09 11.40
C LYS A 224 4.55 16.96 10.78
N THR A 225 5.81 16.78 11.19
CA THR A 225 6.92 17.64 10.79
C THR A 225 7.90 16.99 9.82
N GLY A 226 7.94 15.64 9.76
CA GLY A 226 8.92 14.89 8.98
C GLY A 226 10.32 14.85 9.61
N GLU A 227 10.50 15.32 10.86
CA GLU A 227 11.78 15.20 11.56
C GLU A 227 12.13 13.73 11.78
N GLU A 228 13.32 13.29 11.30
CA GLU A 228 13.81 11.95 11.55
C GLU A 228 14.19 11.81 13.03
N LEU A 229 13.54 10.91 13.72
CA LEU A 229 13.74 10.63 15.16
C LEU A 229 14.60 9.39 15.38
N TYR A 230 14.56 8.44 14.45
CA TYR A 230 15.26 7.17 14.58
C TYR A 230 15.52 6.51 13.23
N PHE A 231 16.69 5.91 13.09
CA PHE A 231 17.05 5.01 11.99
C PHE A 231 17.76 3.77 12.55
N THR A 232 17.36 2.57 12.10
CA THR A 232 18.05 1.34 12.52
C THR A 232 19.47 1.27 11.95
N GLU A 233 20.49 1.17 12.82
CA GLU A 233 21.88 0.98 12.41
C GLU A 233 22.13 -0.45 11.89
N THR A 234 21.31 -1.42 12.29
CA THR A 234 21.51 -2.84 11.98
C THR A 234 20.33 -3.38 11.17
N GLN A 235 20.66 -4.03 10.07
CA GLN A 235 19.68 -4.71 9.23
C GLN A 235 19.02 -5.88 10.01
N LEU A 236 17.67 -5.91 10.04
CA LEU A 236 16.89 -6.89 10.79
C LEU A 236 17.04 -8.33 10.25
N LEU A 237 17.31 -8.48 8.96
CA LEU A 237 17.33 -9.78 8.31
C LEU A 237 18.55 -10.62 8.65
N ASN A 238 18.35 -11.87 9.05
CA ASN A 238 19.40 -12.84 9.21
C ASN A 238 19.81 -13.47 7.87
N LYS A 239 21.00 -13.12 7.37
CA LYS A 239 21.53 -13.60 6.08
C LYS A 239 21.68 -15.13 6.00
N GLU A 240 21.80 -15.84 7.12
CA GLU A 240 21.90 -17.30 7.14
C GLU A 240 20.55 -17.99 6.88
N VAL A 241 19.45 -17.42 7.35
CA VAL A 241 18.10 -17.91 7.10
C VAL A 241 17.72 -17.74 5.63
N ARG A 242 18.12 -16.65 5.00
CA ARG A 242 17.94 -16.40 3.54
C ARG A 242 18.37 -17.58 2.66
N ARG A 243 19.40 -18.32 3.03
CA ARG A 243 19.92 -19.44 2.23
C ARG A 243 19.07 -20.71 2.36
N ARG A 244 18.23 -20.82 3.41
CA ARG A 244 17.49 -22.05 3.72
C ARG A 244 16.09 -22.08 3.11
N ILE A 245 15.41 -20.95 2.96
CA ILE A 245 13.96 -20.93 2.72
C ILE A 245 13.60 -20.72 1.25
N SER A 246 14.27 -19.84 0.50
CA SER A 246 14.03 -19.68 -0.93
C SER A 246 15.08 -18.76 -1.57
N ARG A 247 15.38 -18.99 -2.86
CA ARG A 247 16.21 -18.06 -3.67
C ARG A 247 15.59 -16.67 -3.87
N GLY A 248 14.32 -16.47 -3.53
CA GLY A 248 13.58 -15.22 -3.72
C GLY A 248 13.10 -14.58 -2.42
N ALA A 249 13.21 -15.24 -1.27
CA ALA A 249 12.91 -14.67 0.04
C ALA A 249 14.13 -13.91 0.57
N GLY A 250 13.90 -12.88 1.34
CA GLY A 250 14.98 -12.12 1.96
C GLY A 250 14.75 -10.63 1.92
N GLY A 251 13.60 -10.20 2.41
CA GLY A 251 13.21 -8.82 2.54
C GLY A 251 11.92 -8.68 3.32
N PHE A 252 11.30 -7.54 3.19
CA PHE A 252 9.97 -7.29 3.72
C PHE A 252 9.06 -6.90 2.56
N THR A 253 8.00 -7.68 2.36
CA THR A 253 6.91 -7.38 1.41
C THR A 253 5.64 -7.01 2.17
N ALA A 254 5.39 -7.65 3.32
CA ALA A 254 4.26 -7.35 4.19
C ALA A 254 4.40 -5.96 4.81
N SER A 255 3.31 -5.22 4.85
CA SER A 255 3.25 -3.94 5.58
C SER A 255 3.32 -4.17 7.09
N PRO A 256 3.97 -3.29 7.86
CA PRO A 256 3.96 -3.36 9.32
C PRO A 256 2.56 -3.07 9.87
N TRP A 257 2.31 -3.50 11.10
CA TRP A 257 1.08 -3.19 11.83
C TRP A 257 1.37 -2.80 13.28
N ALA A 258 0.44 -2.09 13.89
CA ALA A 258 0.58 -1.61 15.26
C ALA A 258 -0.51 -2.18 16.15
N TYR A 259 -0.14 -2.55 17.38
CA TYR A 259 -1.08 -2.96 18.40
C TYR A 259 -0.48 -2.78 19.80
N ASN A 260 -1.23 -2.17 20.71
CA ASN A 260 -0.91 -2.03 22.13
C ASN A 260 0.51 -1.53 22.41
N GLY A 261 0.87 -0.37 21.83
CA GLY A 261 2.18 0.27 22.01
C GLY A 261 3.35 -0.42 21.30
N LYS A 262 3.06 -1.30 20.34
CA LYS A 262 4.08 -2.06 19.63
C LYS A 262 3.87 -2.01 18.13
N ILE A 263 4.98 -2.05 17.39
CA ILE A 263 5.01 -2.23 15.94
C ILE A 263 5.50 -3.64 15.63
N PHE A 264 4.85 -4.28 14.70
CA PHE A 264 5.16 -5.64 14.25
C PHE A 264 5.55 -5.61 12.78
N MET A 265 6.62 -6.30 12.42
CA MET A 265 7.18 -6.35 11.07
C MET A 265 7.42 -7.81 10.69
N LEU A 266 6.67 -8.32 9.69
CA LEU A 266 6.78 -9.70 9.21
C LEU A 266 7.73 -9.75 8.02
N SER A 267 8.82 -10.50 8.17
CA SER A 267 9.78 -10.76 7.10
C SER A 267 9.29 -11.84 6.14
N GLU A 268 9.88 -11.89 4.95
CA GLU A 268 9.62 -12.95 3.97
C GLU A 268 10.08 -14.33 4.44
N GLU A 269 10.99 -14.42 5.41
CA GLU A 269 11.37 -15.66 6.07
C GLU A 269 10.33 -16.18 7.08
N GLY A 270 9.33 -15.36 7.42
CA GLY A 270 8.29 -15.69 8.40
C GLY A 270 8.62 -15.28 9.82
N ASP A 271 9.63 -14.43 10.00
CA ASP A 271 9.98 -13.87 11.30
C ASP A 271 9.21 -12.57 11.53
N THR A 272 8.53 -12.48 12.65
CA THR A 272 7.87 -11.25 13.09
C THR A 272 8.75 -10.56 14.14
N TYR A 273 9.32 -9.41 13.79
CA TYR A 273 10.04 -8.55 14.71
C TYR A 273 9.05 -7.62 15.42
N VAL A 274 9.23 -7.47 16.72
CA VAL A 274 8.35 -6.65 17.58
C VAL A 274 9.17 -5.50 18.17
N ILE A 275 8.74 -4.28 17.91
CA ILE A 275 9.35 -3.04 18.43
C ILE A 275 8.45 -2.47 19.53
N ASP A 276 9.03 -2.00 20.63
CA ASP A 276 8.36 -1.19 21.63
C ASP A 276 8.47 0.30 21.26
N THR A 277 7.33 0.98 21.13
CA THR A 277 7.31 2.40 20.79
C THR A 277 7.61 3.33 21.98
N ALA A 278 7.60 2.80 23.21
CA ALA A 278 7.85 3.56 24.42
C ALA A 278 9.32 3.56 24.86
N ASP A 279 10.18 2.72 24.26
CA ASP A 279 11.54 2.47 24.73
C ASP A 279 12.53 2.45 23.52
N ASP A 280 12.89 3.63 23.05
CA ASP A 280 13.88 3.89 22.00
C ASP A 280 13.75 3.01 20.75
N PHE A 281 12.51 2.61 20.40
CA PHE A 281 12.19 1.79 19.23
C PHE A 281 12.99 0.49 19.10
N ARG A 282 13.45 -0.07 20.20
CA ARG A 282 14.23 -1.32 20.18
C ARG A 282 13.37 -2.55 19.90
N ILE A 283 13.99 -3.54 19.30
CA ILE A 283 13.38 -4.86 19.09
C ILE A 283 13.31 -5.58 20.44
N ILE A 284 12.11 -5.92 20.89
CA ILE A 284 11.87 -6.62 22.17
C ILE A 284 11.59 -8.11 21.99
N ALA A 285 11.20 -8.55 20.79
CA ALA A 285 10.94 -9.96 20.49
C ALA A 285 11.10 -10.23 18.99
N THR A 286 11.39 -11.50 18.67
CA THR A 286 11.29 -12.06 17.32
C THR A 286 10.56 -13.39 17.43
N ASN A 287 9.48 -13.56 16.63
CA ASN A 287 8.66 -14.77 16.61
C ASN A 287 8.72 -15.37 15.20
N SER A 288 9.09 -16.65 15.07
CA SER A 288 9.23 -17.30 13.76
C SER A 288 8.10 -18.29 13.50
N LEU A 289 7.62 -18.31 12.24
CA LEU A 289 6.75 -19.35 11.72
C LEU A 289 7.52 -20.38 10.88
N ASP A 290 8.82 -20.19 10.67
CA ASP A 290 9.71 -21.02 9.85
C ASP A 290 9.20 -21.29 8.42
N GLU A 291 8.42 -20.37 7.88
CA GLU A 291 7.79 -20.52 6.56
C GLU A 291 7.66 -19.15 5.86
N VAL A 292 7.88 -19.16 4.55
CA VAL A 292 7.78 -17.93 3.72
C VAL A 292 6.41 -17.27 3.87
N ALA A 293 6.42 -15.97 4.19
CA ALA A 293 5.26 -15.10 4.30
C ALA A 293 5.47 -13.80 3.51
N MET A 294 4.52 -13.39 2.68
CA MET A 294 4.61 -12.17 1.88
C MET A 294 3.40 -11.23 2.03
N SER A 295 2.29 -11.76 2.53
CA SER A 295 1.07 -10.96 2.70
C SER A 295 1.05 -10.27 4.05
N SER A 296 0.55 -9.03 4.08
CA SER A 296 0.27 -8.34 5.33
C SER A 296 -0.75 -9.13 6.15
N PRO A 297 -0.50 -9.32 7.46
CA PRO A 297 -1.44 -9.99 8.35
C PRO A 297 -2.77 -9.24 8.49
N ALA A 298 -3.85 -9.98 8.77
CA ALA A 298 -5.15 -9.40 9.08
C ALA A 298 -5.48 -9.57 10.56
N ILE A 299 -5.96 -8.50 11.18
CA ILE A 299 -6.41 -8.50 12.59
C ILE A 299 -7.93 -8.42 12.62
N VAL A 300 -8.57 -9.47 13.12
CA VAL A 300 -10.04 -9.57 13.16
C VAL A 300 -10.48 -10.21 14.47
N ARG A 301 -11.37 -9.53 15.21
CA ARG A 301 -12.05 -10.07 16.40
C ARG A 301 -11.10 -10.77 17.38
N GLY A 302 -10.01 -10.09 17.77
CA GLY A 302 -9.04 -10.63 18.72
C GLY A 302 -8.15 -11.75 18.18
N SER A 303 -8.17 -11.98 16.88
CA SER A 303 -7.30 -12.94 16.20
C SER A 303 -6.41 -12.27 15.17
N LEU A 304 -5.17 -12.74 15.05
CA LEU A 304 -4.22 -12.39 14.02
C LEU A 304 -4.18 -13.51 12.99
N PHE A 305 -4.42 -13.21 11.73
CA PHE A 305 -4.34 -14.15 10.63
C PHE A 305 -3.09 -13.86 9.80
N ILE A 306 -2.22 -14.87 9.66
CA ILE A 306 -1.01 -14.79 8.84
C ILE A 306 -1.08 -15.87 7.77
N ARG A 307 -0.98 -15.48 6.50
CA ARG A 307 -0.85 -16.42 5.40
C ARG A 307 0.61 -16.64 5.08
N THR A 308 1.03 -17.88 5.20
CA THR A 308 2.34 -18.36 4.76
C THR A 308 2.21 -19.17 3.45
N ARG A 309 3.31 -19.70 2.94
CA ARG A 309 3.33 -20.44 1.66
C ARG A 309 2.34 -21.61 1.62
N SER A 310 2.22 -22.38 2.72
CA SER A 310 1.39 -23.59 2.78
C SER A 310 0.29 -23.55 3.83
N HIS A 311 0.26 -22.53 4.72
CA HIS A 311 -0.70 -22.44 5.82
C HIS A 311 -1.40 -21.08 5.87
N LEU A 312 -2.59 -21.09 6.45
CA LEU A 312 -3.25 -19.92 7.01
C LEU A 312 -3.26 -20.09 8.54
N TRP A 313 -2.46 -19.29 9.23
CA TRP A 313 -2.35 -19.29 10.68
C TRP A 313 -3.42 -18.39 11.28
N ARG A 314 -4.04 -18.86 12.35
CA ARG A 314 -4.86 -18.03 13.23
C ARG A 314 -4.22 -18.06 14.63
N LEU A 315 -3.75 -16.91 15.07
CA LEU A 315 -3.21 -16.71 16.42
C LEU A 315 -4.24 -15.92 17.22
N SER A 316 -4.62 -16.43 18.38
CA SER A 316 -5.53 -15.76 19.32
C SER A 316 -5.06 -16.03 20.75
N THR A 317 -5.42 -15.14 21.66
CA THR A 317 -5.32 -15.44 23.10
C THR A 317 -6.28 -16.57 23.42
N ASN A 318 -5.84 -17.56 24.19
CA ASN A 318 -6.76 -18.51 24.79
C ASN A 318 -7.54 -17.74 25.87
N ASP A 319 -8.84 -17.54 25.65
CA ASP A 319 -9.78 -17.16 26.70
C ASP A 319 -10.06 -18.38 27.60
#